data_33a4be5e483ac29ccf5d0ae475657952
#
_entry.id   33a4be5e483ac29ccf5d0ae475657952
#
_cell.length_a   1.000
_cell.length_b   1.000
_cell.length_c   1.000
_cell.angle_alpha   90.00
_cell.angle_beta   90.00
_cell.angle_gamma   90.00
#
_symmetry.space_group_name_H-M   'P 1'
#
loop_
_entity.id
_entity.type
_entity.pdbx_description
1 polymer ?
#
loop_
_entity_poly.entity_id
_entity_poly.type
_entity_poly.pdbx_seq_one_letter_code
_entity_poly.pdbx_strand_id
1 'polypeptide(L)'
;MVWDTHAGFPIRSLADGQRTRDAANWLASQIDGLDPAGIESNRWRETEWCLKDDGNYEAIQDAIEGSQYSELSVVPTGFAIHLCTPGLDKSTGVGFALKQRGIDPARVIAVGDAANDIPMFELCGFAVAVNDKHDGVAEAADVITKEKGTSGTIEFLNQFIQAVEIP
;
A
#
# COMPACT_ATOMS: atom_id res chain seq x y z
N MET A 1 -8.93 11.70 -12.53
CA MET A 1 -7.84 12.26 -11.69
C MET A 1 -7.08 11.06 -11.15
N VAL A 2 -5.81 10.96 -11.48
CA VAL A 2 -4.94 9.86 -11.01
C VAL A 2 -4.33 10.27 -9.67
N TRP A 3 -4.45 9.42 -8.66
CA TRP A 3 -3.89 9.64 -7.34
C TRP A 3 -2.85 8.58 -7.09
N ASP A 4 -1.64 8.98 -6.79
CA ASP A 4 -0.62 8.11 -6.27
C ASP A 4 -0.78 8.01 -4.75
N THR A 5 -1.19 6.86 -4.27
CA THR A 5 -1.35 6.59 -2.84
C THR A 5 -0.03 6.17 -2.17
N HIS A 6 1.06 6.07 -2.95
CA HIS A 6 2.40 5.71 -2.45
C HIS A 6 2.99 6.76 -1.51
N ALA A 7 2.61 8.02 -1.67
CA ALA A 7 3.18 9.13 -0.93
C ALA A 7 2.47 9.44 0.39
N GLY A 8 1.73 8.49 0.95
CA GLY A 8 1.04 8.70 2.21
C GLY A 8 0.18 9.94 2.14
N PHE A 9 -1.06 9.81 1.69
CA PHE A 9 -1.99 10.91 1.85
C PHE A 9 -2.02 11.27 3.33
N PRO A 10 -1.80 12.53 3.72
CA PRO A 10 -1.62 12.88 5.10
C PRO A 10 -2.95 12.79 5.86
N ILE A 11 -3.29 11.60 6.29
CA ILE A 11 -4.14 11.46 7.46
C ILE A 11 -3.21 11.56 8.67
N ARG A 12 -2.39 12.60 8.70
CA ARG A 12 -1.44 12.87 9.78
C ARG A 12 -2.07 12.80 11.17
N SER A 13 -3.36 13.10 11.26
CA SER A 13 -4.10 13.03 12.53
C SER A 13 -4.41 11.60 12.99
N LEU A 14 -4.25 10.60 12.11
CA LEU A 14 -4.52 9.19 12.43
C LEU A 14 -3.25 8.34 12.43
N ALA A 15 -2.16 8.82 11.81
CA ALA A 15 -0.91 8.11 11.70
C ALA A 15 0.07 8.51 12.80
N ASP A 16 0.76 7.54 13.36
CA ASP A 16 1.86 7.75 14.30
C ASP A 16 3.20 7.32 13.66
N GLY A 17 3.71 8.18 12.77
CA GLY A 17 4.98 7.93 12.09
C GLY A 17 6.19 7.94 13.04
N GLN A 18 6.10 8.58 14.21
CA GLN A 18 7.14 8.49 15.22
C GLN A 18 7.13 7.09 15.84
N ARG A 19 5.95 6.56 16.14
CA ARG A 19 5.78 5.21 16.69
C ARG A 19 6.35 4.13 15.78
N THR A 20 6.12 4.23 14.47
CA THR A 20 6.68 3.27 13.50
C THR A 20 8.20 3.36 13.38
N ARG A 21 8.76 4.58 13.50
CA ARG A 21 10.22 4.79 13.54
C ARG A 21 10.86 4.26 14.83
N ASP A 22 10.21 4.45 15.96
CA ASP A 22 10.66 3.93 17.25
C ASP A 22 10.64 2.40 17.25
N ALA A 23 9.62 1.79 16.63
CA ALA A 23 9.54 0.36 16.43
C ALA A 23 10.71 -0.16 15.56
N ALA A 24 11.05 0.53 14.47
CA ALA A 24 12.20 0.16 13.63
C ALA A 24 13.53 0.18 14.40
N ASN A 25 13.75 1.22 15.22
CA ASN A 25 14.94 1.30 16.07
C ASN A 25 14.97 0.19 17.14
N TRP A 26 13.82 -0.13 17.71
CA TRP A 26 13.71 -1.22 18.67
C TRP A 26 13.98 -2.57 18.00
N LEU A 27 13.41 -2.85 16.81
CA LEU A 27 13.65 -4.07 16.04
C LEU A 27 15.14 -4.28 15.74
N ALA A 28 15.89 -3.22 15.42
CA ALA A 28 17.33 -3.32 15.22
C ALA A 28 18.11 -3.76 16.47
N SER A 29 17.54 -3.60 17.66
CA SER A 29 18.09 -4.14 18.91
C SER A 29 17.73 -5.60 19.17
N GLN A 30 16.75 -6.15 18.45
CA GLN A 30 16.25 -7.51 18.60
C GLN A 30 16.72 -8.44 17.48
N ILE A 31 16.95 -7.92 16.29
CA ILE A 31 17.29 -8.67 15.07
C ILE A 31 18.67 -8.23 14.58
N ASP A 32 19.63 -9.15 14.64
CA ASP A 32 21.01 -8.89 14.19
C ASP A 32 21.05 -8.52 12.71
N GLY A 33 21.76 -7.44 12.39
CA GLY A 33 21.96 -6.97 11.02
C GLY A 33 20.79 -6.17 10.43
N LEU A 34 19.68 -5.98 11.15
CA LEU A 34 18.59 -5.14 10.69
C LEU A 34 19.00 -3.66 10.73
N ASP A 35 18.90 -3.00 9.57
CA ASP A 35 19.14 -1.56 9.45
C ASP A 35 17.87 -0.76 9.77
N PRO A 36 17.80 -0.04 10.90
CA PRO A 36 16.61 0.73 11.27
C PRO A 36 16.36 1.93 10.36
N ALA A 37 17.35 2.40 9.58
CA ALA A 37 17.14 3.44 8.57
C ALA A 37 16.23 2.96 7.43
N GLY A 38 16.24 1.65 7.17
CA GLY A 38 15.39 1.02 6.17
C GLY A 38 15.69 1.46 4.74
N ILE A 39 14.65 1.84 4.00
CA ILE A 39 14.78 2.26 2.60
C ILE A 39 14.98 3.78 2.48
N GLU A 40 15.64 4.20 1.40
CA GLU A 40 15.99 5.62 1.19
C GLU A 40 14.78 6.56 1.21
N SER A 41 13.62 6.09 0.71
CA SER A 41 12.40 6.90 0.67
C SER A 41 11.82 7.24 2.06
N ASN A 42 12.30 6.61 3.15
CA ASN A 42 11.87 6.93 4.50
C ASN A 42 12.08 8.41 4.88
N ARG A 43 13.07 9.08 4.27
CA ARG A 43 13.30 10.51 4.46
C ARG A 43 12.11 11.41 4.08
N TRP A 44 11.18 10.88 3.28
CA TRP A 44 9.98 11.59 2.83
C TRP A 44 8.68 11.04 3.45
N ARG A 45 8.78 9.94 4.23
CA ARG A 45 7.61 9.29 4.83
C ARG A 45 7.32 9.90 6.19
N GLU A 46 6.05 10.22 6.42
CA GLU A 46 5.59 10.85 7.65
C GLU A 46 4.62 9.97 8.45
N THR A 47 4.05 8.94 7.82
CA THR A 47 2.95 8.15 8.37
C THR A 47 3.28 6.69 8.61
N GLU A 48 4.38 6.22 8.05
CA GLU A 48 4.84 4.83 8.12
C GLU A 48 6.37 4.79 8.11
N TRP A 49 6.94 3.61 8.38
CA TRP A 49 8.37 3.37 8.24
C TRP A 49 8.61 2.08 7.50
N CYS A 50 9.48 2.07 6.50
CA CYS A 50 9.74 0.93 5.65
C CYS A 50 11.15 0.38 5.90
N LEU A 51 11.22 -0.87 6.31
CA LEU A 51 12.46 -1.63 6.43
C LEU A 51 12.80 -2.30 5.10
N LYS A 52 14.06 -2.64 4.88
CA LYS A 52 14.45 -3.47 3.74
C LYS A 52 13.90 -4.89 3.92
N ASP A 53 13.45 -5.48 2.81
CA ASP A 53 13.05 -6.88 2.81
C ASP A 53 14.26 -7.76 2.43
N ASP A 54 15.04 -8.12 3.44
CA ASP A 54 16.22 -8.96 3.32
C ASP A 54 15.92 -10.42 3.75
N GLY A 55 14.64 -10.87 3.61
CA GLY A 55 14.19 -12.19 3.99
C GLY A 55 13.92 -12.34 5.50
N ASN A 56 13.72 -11.24 6.19
CA ASN A 56 13.54 -11.18 7.65
C ASN A 56 12.09 -10.87 8.08
N TYR A 57 11.14 -10.95 7.15
CA TYR A 57 9.74 -10.59 7.40
C TYR A 57 9.14 -11.35 8.59
N GLU A 58 9.28 -12.68 8.64
CA GLU A 58 8.70 -13.50 9.73
C GLU A 58 9.29 -13.11 11.09
N ALA A 59 10.62 -12.88 11.15
CA ALA A 59 11.27 -12.46 12.38
C ALA A 59 10.80 -11.07 12.85
N ILE A 60 10.55 -10.15 11.91
CA ILE A 60 10.01 -8.81 12.21
C ILE A 60 8.58 -8.93 12.71
N GLN A 61 7.74 -9.73 12.06
CA GLN A 61 6.36 -9.94 12.44
C GLN A 61 6.26 -10.53 13.84
N ASP A 62 6.96 -11.63 14.10
CA ASP A 62 6.98 -12.30 15.42
C ASP A 62 7.46 -11.35 16.53
N ALA A 63 8.52 -10.56 16.25
CA ALA A 63 9.05 -9.63 17.22
C ALA A 63 8.03 -8.51 17.53
N ILE A 64 7.36 -7.96 16.53
CA ILE A 64 6.33 -6.92 16.72
C ILE A 64 5.15 -7.47 17.51
N GLU A 65 4.62 -8.65 17.17
CA GLU A 65 3.48 -9.28 17.85
C GLU A 65 3.74 -9.48 19.35
N GLY A 66 4.98 -9.82 19.74
CA GLY A 66 5.38 -10.02 21.12
C GLY A 66 5.81 -8.76 21.89
N SER A 67 5.69 -7.57 21.28
CA SER A 67 6.29 -6.34 21.80
C SER A 67 5.27 -5.28 22.28
N GLN A 68 5.82 -4.18 22.78
CA GLN A 68 5.05 -2.95 23.06
C GLN A 68 4.54 -2.26 21.77
N TYR A 69 4.88 -2.77 20.58
CA TYR A 69 4.47 -2.25 19.26
C TYR A 69 3.48 -3.20 18.57
N SER A 70 2.88 -4.13 19.32
CA SER A 70 1.98 -5.17 18.78
C SER A 70 0.73 -4.64 18.09
N GLU A 71 0.42 -3.36 18.28
CA GLU A 71 -0.66 -2.69 17.55
C GLU A 71 -0.28 -2.35 16.10
N LEU A 72 1.01 -2.28 15.74
CA LEU A 72 1.43 -1.92 14.39
C LEU A 72 1.16 -3.06 13.39
N SER A 73 0.74 -2.69 12.20
CA SER A 73 0.65 -3.60 11.07
C SER A 73 2.02 -3.75 10.39
N VAL A 74 2.40 -4.99 10.08
CA VAL A 74 3.63 -5.33 9.35
C VAL A 74 3.23 -5.85 7.97
N VAL A 75 3.50 -5.10 6.90
CA VAL A 75 3.03 -5.39 5.55
C VAL A 75 4.20 -5.56 4.57
N PRO A 76 4.44 -6.77 4.05
CA PRO A 76 5.44 -7.00 3.03
C PRO A 76 4.92 -6.57 1.65
N THR A 77 5.79 -5.94 0.85
CA THR A 77 5.45 -5.49 -0.52
C THR A 77 6.39 -6.04 -1.58
N GLY A 78 7.28 -6.99 -1.21
CA GLY A 78 8.24 -7.63 -2.10
C GLY A 78 9.52 -6.82 -2.35
N PHE A 79 9.57 -5.55 -1.92
CA PHE A 79 10.80 -4.73 -1.93
C PHE A 79 11.07 -4.08 -0.57
N ALA A 80 10.08 -4.01 0.28
CA ALA A 80 10.16 -3.43 1.62
C ALA A 80 9.12 -4.07 2.56
N ILE A 81 9.38 -3.97 3.86
CA ILE A 81 8.46 -4.32 4.93
C ILE A 81 8.00 -3.03 5.57
N HIS A 82 6.71 -2.75 5.47
CA HIS A 82 6.09 -1.54 5.99
C HIS A 82 5.62 -1.73 7.42
N LEU A 83 6.05 -0.85 8.31
CA LEU A 83 5.49 -0.69 9.65
C LEU A 83 4.45 0.44 9.59
N CYS A 84 3.19 0.10 9.79
CA CYS A 84 2.07 1.01 9.61
C CYS A 84 1.24 1.13 10.88
N THR A 85 0.63 2.30 11.09
CA THR A 85 -0.43 2.45 12.07
C THR A 85 -1.65 1.61 11.66
N PRO A 86 -2.26 0.83 12.56
CA PRO A 86 -3.39 -0.04 12.21
C PRO A 86 -4.55 0.73 11.60
N GLY A 87 -5.20 0.12 10.61
CA GLY A 87 -6.35 0.71 9.91
C GLY A 87 -5.99 1.86 8.97
N LEU A 88 -4.70 2.14 8.77
CA LEU A 88 -4.22 3.04 7.73
C LEU A 88 -3.68 2.23 6.56
N ASP A 89 -4.51 2.02 5.58
CA ASP A 89 -4.20 1.38 4.32
C ASP A 89 -4.57 2.31 3.13
N LYS A 90 -4.40 1.82 1.92
CA LYS A 90 -4.72 2.61 0.72
C LYS A 90 -6.21 2.95 0.63
N SER A 91 -7.10 2.08 1.12
CA SER A 91 -8.54 2.35 1.13
C SER A 91 -8.90 3.53 2.02
N THR A 92 -8.28 3.64 3.18
CA THR A 92 -8.48 4.73 4.13
C THR A 92 -8.10 6.07 3.49
N GLY A 93 -6.92 6.13 2.85
CA GLY A 93 -6.44 7.34 2.16
C GLY A 93 -7.32 7.74 0.97
N VAL A 94 -7.65 6.78 0.12
CA VAL A 94 -8.53 6.99 -1.04
C VAL A 94 -9.93 7.39 -0.59
N GLY A 95 -10.51 6.68 0.37
CA GLY A 95 -11.84 6.98 0.90
C GLY A 95 -11.94 8.39 1.49
N PHE A 96 -10.91 8.81 2.23
CA PHE A 96 -10.83 10.20 2.72
C PHE A 96 -10.81 11.21 1.58
N ALA A 97 -9.97 11.00 0.57
CA ALA A 97 -9.87 11.89 -0.59
C ALA A 97 -11.16 11.99 -1.39
N LEU A 98 -11.82 10.84 -1.63
CA LEU A 98 -13.10 10.77 -2.32
C LEU A 98 -14.20 11.50 -1.56
N LYS A 99 -14.28 11.28 -0.24
CA LYS A 99 -15.22 11.96 0.64
C LYS A 99 -15.05 13.48 0.60
N GLN A 100 -13.81 13.99 0.66
CA GLN A 100 -13.53 15.42 0.57
C GLN A 100 -13.98 16.04 -0.77
N ARG A 101 -14.08 15.25 -1.82
CA ARG A 101 -14.48 15.66 -3.15
C ARG A 101 -15.93 15.35 -3.51
N GLY A 102 -16.67 14.71 -2.60
CA GLY A 102 -18.04 14.27 -2.86
C GLY A 102 -18.12 13.24 -3.99
N ILE A 103 -17.08 12.42 -4.18
CA ILE A 103 -17.05 11.37 -5.19
C ILE A 103 -17.46 10.05 -4.53
N ASP A 104 -18.45 9.38 -5.13
CA ASP A 104 -18.88 8.05 -4.72
C ASP A 104 -17.80 7.02 -5.11
N PRO A 105 -17.26 6.23 -4.17
CA PRO A 105 -16.29 5.16 -4.47
C PRO A 105 -16.78 4.17 -5.54
N ALA A 106 -18.10 3.90 -5.61
CA ALA A 106 -18.69 3.03 -6.63
C ALA A 106 -18.48 3.54 -8.07
N ARG A 107 -18.07 4.78 -8.25
CA ARG A 107 -17.77 5.41 -9.54
C ARG A 107 -16.27 5.55 -9.82
N VAL A 108 -15.44 4.90 -9.03
CA VAL A 108 -13.98 4.98 -9.10
C VAL A 108 -13.41 3.66 -9.60
N ILE A 109 -12.42 3.76 -10.46
CA ILE A 109 -11.62 2.61 -10.90
C ILE A 109 -10.30 2.63 -10.13
N ALA A 110 -10.00 1.53 -9.44
CA ALA A 110 -8.72 1.31 -8.80
C ALA A 110 -7.80 0.49 -9.71
N VAL A 111 -6.53 0.86 -9.80
CA VAL A 111 -5.51 0.12 -10.54
C VAL A 111 -4.34 -0.15 -9.61
N GLY A 112 -3.90 -1.40 -9.51
CA GLY A 112 -2.84 -1.80 -8.59
C GLY A 112 -2.17 -3.11 -8.98
N ASP A 113 -1.13 -3.50 -8.24
CA ASP A 113 -0.30 -4.66 -8.56
C ASP A 113 0.13 -5.51 -7.35
N ALA A 114 -0.20 -5.09 -6.13
CA ALA A 114 0.30 -5.72 -4.92
C ALA A 114 -0.78 -5.91 -3.84
N ALA A 115 -0.52 -6.77 -2.88
CA ALA A 115 -1.47 -7.11 -1.81
C ALA A 115 -1.97 -5.89 -1.01
N ASN A 116 -1.15 -4.84 -0.90
CA ASN A 116 -1.55 -3.59 -0.24
C ASN A 116 -2.53 -2.74 -1.07
N ASP A 117 -2.84 -3.14 -2.32
CA ASP A 117 -3.88 -2.53 -3.16
C ASP A 117 -5.26 -3.16 -2.95
N ILE A 118 -5.32 -4.38 -2.39
CA ILE A 118 -6.59 -5.10 -2.19
C ILE A 118 -7.62 -4.28 -1.43
N PRO A 119 -7.32 -3.62 -0.31
CA PRO A 119 -8.30 -2.80 0.38
C PRO A 119 -8.85 -1.65 -0.49
N MET A 120 -8.02 -1.10 -1.38
CA MET A 120 -8.47 -0.08 -2.34
C MET A 120 -9.37 -0.67 -3.43
N PHE A 121 -9.10 -1.89 -3.88
CA PHE A 121 -9.95 -2.62 -4.82
C PHE A 121 -11.34 -2.87 -4.23
N GLU A 122 -11.40 -3.32 -2.97
CA GLU A 122 -12.66 -3.57 -2.26
C GLU A 122 -13.48 -2.29 -2.02
N LEU A 123 -12.81 -1.14 -1.88
CA LEU A 123 -13.47 0.15 -1.71
C LEU A 123 -14.09 0.67 -3.00
N CYS A 124 -13.42 0.49 -4.13
CA CYS A 124 -13.77 1.11 -5.41
C CYS A 124 -14.78 0.28 -6.19
N GLY A 125 -15.51 0.92 -7.10
CA GLY A 125 -16.55 0.26 -7.91
C GLY A 125 -16.03 -0.63 -9.01
N PHE A 126 -14.73 -0.53 -9.37
CA PHE A 126 -14.08 -1.39 -10.35
C PHE A 126 -12.58 -1.49 -10.06
N ALA A 127 -12.05 -2.69 -10.10
CA ALA A 127 -10.65 -2.99 -9.77
C ALA A 127 -9.89 -3.62 -10.94
N VAL A 128 -8.67 -3.13 -11.18
CA VAL A 128 -7.79 -3.59 -12.25
C VAL A 128 -6.45 -3.99 -11.67
N ALA A 129 -6.11 -5.27 -11.78
CA ALA A 129 -4.78 -5.78 -11.45
C ALA A 129 -3.85 -5.68 -12.68
N VAL A 130 -2.70 -5.04 -12.51
CA VAL A 130 -1.67 -4.91 -13.56
C VAL A 130 -0.48 -5.85 -13.37
N ASN A 131 -0.60 -6.76 -12.42
CA ASN A 131 0.38 -7.82 -12.17
C ASN A 131 -0.34 -9.05 -11.61
N ASP A 132 0.09 -10.23 -12.05
CA ASP A 132 -0.46 -11.52 -11.62
C ASP A 132 0.44 -12.25 -10.59
N LYS A 133 1.44 -11.55 -10.04
CA LYS A 133 2.49 -12.20 -9.25
C LYS A 133 2.15 -12.38 -7.77
N HIS A 134 1.16 -11.68 -7.26
CA HIS A 134 0.81 -11.72 -5.85
C HIS A 134 -0.52 -12.44 -5.63
N ASP A 135 -0.49 -13.47 -4.77
CA ASP A 135 -1.68 -14.19 -4.35
C ASP A 135 -2.73 -13.22 -3.77
N GLY A 136 -3.98 -13.42 -4.16
CA GLY A 136 -5.11 -12.60 -3.70
C GLY A 136 -5.34 -11.32 -4.52
N VAL A 137 -4.38 -10.79 -5.25
CA VAL A 137 -4.56 -9.56 -6.07
C VAL A 137 -5.46 -9.85 -7.27
N ALA A 138 -5.24 -10.98 -7.92
CA ALA A 138 -6.04 -11.42 -9.06
C ALA A 138 -7.50 -11.72 -8.66
N GLU A 139 -7.69 -12.32 -7.49
CA GLU A 139 -9.01 -12.65 -6.96
C GLU A 139 -9.82 -11.43 -6.52
N ALA A 140 -9.11 -10.36 -6.12
CA ALA A 140 -9.73 -9.10 -5.68
C ALA A 140 -10.04 -8.15 -6.84
N ALA A 141 -9.57 -8.44 -8.06
CA ALA A 141 -9.74 -7.57 -9.22
C ALA A 141 -10.85 -8.04 -10.14
N ASP A 142 -11.56 -7.09 -10.76
CA ASP A 142 -12.55 -7.38 -11.81
C ASP A 142 -11.88 -7.72 -13.15
N VAL A 143 -10.70 -7.15 -13.40
CA VAL A 143 -9.90 -7.35 -14.63
C VAL A 143 -8.43 -7.46 -14.30
N ILE A 144 -7.74 -8.36 -15.01
CA ILE A 144 -6.28 -8.49 -15.00
C ILE A 144 -5.76 -8.13 -16.39
N THR A 145 -4.80 -7.20 -16.45
CA THR A 145 -4.17 -6.82 -17.72
C THR A 145 -3.20 -7.91 -18.19
N LYS A 146 -2.95 -7.99 -19.52
CA LYS A 146 -1.97 -8.90 -20.09
C LYS A 146 -0.55 -8.42 -19.82
N GLU A 147 -0.34 -7.13 -19.99
CA GLU A 147 0.91 -6.46 -19.69
C GLU A 147 1.02 -6.16 -18.18
N LYS A 148 2.25 -6.05 -17.69
CA LYS A 148 2.56 -5.84 -16.27
C LYS A 148 2.95 -4.41 -15.97
N GLY A 149 2.71 -3.98 -14.74
CA GLY A 149 3.12 -2.67 -14.23
C GLY A 149 2.60 -1.52 -15.10
N THR A 150 3.46 -0.59 -15.46
CA THR A 150 3.10 0.60 -16.26
C THR A 150 2.50 0.24 -17.62
N SER A 151 3.00 -0.80 -18.30
CA SER A 151 2.45 -1.25 -19.58
C SER A 151 1.03 -1.77 -19.43
N GLY A 152 0.73 -2.50 -18.36
CA GLY A 152 -0.63 -2.96 -18.05
C GLY A 152 -1.58 -1.80 -17.76
N THR A 153 -1.12 -0.79 -17.02
CA THR A 153 -1.90 0.43 -16.80
C THR A 153 -2.24 1.13 -18.11
N ILE A 154 -1.27 1.25 -19.01
CA ILE A 154 -1.47 1.86 -20.34
C ILE A 154 -2.44 1.01 -21.18
N GLU A 155 -2.29 -0.31 -21.17
CA GLU A 155 -3.20 -1.23 -21.85
C GLU A 155 -4.64 -0.99 -21.40
N PHE A 156 -4.89 -1.01 -20.10
CA PHE A 156 -6.22 -0.77 -19.55
C PHE A 156 -6.77 0.61 -19.92
N LEU A 157 -5.99 1.67 -19.76
CA LEU A 157 -6.43 3.03 -20.07
C LEU A 157 -6.80 3.17 -21.56
N ASN A 158 -6.05 2.56 -22.47
CA ASN A 158 -6.36 2.60 -23.90
C ASN A 158 -7.68 1.88 -24.21
N GLN A 159 -7.91 0.70 -23.60
CA GLN A 159 -9.15 -0.04 -23.76
C GLN A 159 -10.33 0.73 -23.15
N PHE A 160 -10.15 1.32 -21.97
CA PHE A 160 -11.19 2.11 -21.31
C PHE A 160 -11.58 3.35 -22.12
N ILE A 161 -10.59 4.12 -22.63
CA ILE A 161 -10.84 5.32 -23.46
C ILE A 161 -11.57 4.97 -24.76
N GLN A 162 -11.23 3.83 -25.38
CA GLN A 162 -11.93 3.34 -26.58
C GLN A 162 -13.36 2.88 -26.29
N ALA A 163 -13.61 2.31 -25.11
CA ALA A 163 -14.94 1.84 -24.70
C ALA A 163 -15.88 2.99 -24.29
N VAL A 164 -15.31 4.05 -23.72
CA VAL A 164 -16.04 5.27 -23.36
C VAL A 164 -15.92 6.20 -24.55
N GLU A 165 -16.87 6.14 -25.49
CA GLU A 165 -17.01 7.19 -26.53
C GLU A 165 -17.18 8.54 -25.81
N ILE A 166 -16.08 9.24 -25.65
CA ILE A 166 -16.10 10.64 -25.20
C ILE A 166 -16.48 11.46 -26.41
N PRO A 167 -17.69 12.10 -26.42
CA PRO A 167 -18.12 12.94 -27.54
C PRO A 167 -17.21 14.15 -27.73
#